data_a34a62be607c4470bf396e417d140760
#
_entry.id   a34a62be607c4470bf396e417d140760
#
_cell.length_a   1.000
_cell.length_b   1.000
_cell.length_c   1.000
_cell.angle_alpha   90.00
_cell.angle_beta   90.00
_cell.angle_gamma   90.00
#
_symmetry.space_group_name_H-M   'P 1'
#
loop_
_entity.id
_entity.type
_entity.pdbx_description
1 polymer ?
#
loop_
_entity_poly.entity_id
_entity_poly.type
_entity_poly.pdbx_seq_one_letter_code
_entity_poly.pdbx_strand_id
1 'polypeptide(L)'
;MVFSNNMEYEDGIVEPIFGAFYATPAYENVNFNYFREDADYPVQQKLKDIDEKTENELLKDNNLIVIKNSPEYITNKQSNTPTNRILTSLFSKERLKFILQYAIVYVEEEVTGKVAYQKHIMRYPQLFATQAIATKIDAGQNKGIIWHTQGSGKTALAYYNVKHLTDYYAKKQVIPKFYFIVDRLDLLIQASSEFANRGLKVKQVNSKQDFIADLKVVGAIHNDSGVPEITVVNIQKFSEDAIAVKDISYDINIQRVYFLDEAHRSYNPKGNYLANLINSDRSAVIIALTGTPLLKEVAKEYDSKMLFGNYFHKYYYNMSIADGYTLRLIREQIEGNFKMEMKEVMDQIKAAGIDKISIAADTGA
;
A
#
# COMPACT_ATOMS: atom_id res chain seq x y z
N MET A 1 -2.21 -17.39 -11.16
CA MET A 1 -2.27 -17.27 -12.64
C MET A 1 -1.36 -16.16 -13.05
N VAL A 2 -0.52 -16.36 -14.05
CA VAL A 2 0.40 -15.35 -14.60
C VAL A 2 0.17 -15.26 -16.10
N PHE A 3 0.16 -14.07 -16.63
CA PHE A 3 0.10 -13.78 -18.05
C PHE A 3 1.24 -12.81 -18.42
N SER A 4 1.91 -13.08 -19.54
CA SER A 4 2.93 -12.19 -20.08
C SER A 4 3.07 -12.41 -21.58
N ASN A 5 3.34 -11.36 -22.34
CA ASN A 5 3.45 -11.37 -23.80
C ASN A 5 4.75 -10.79 -24.34
N ASN A 6 5.69 -10.38 -23.53
CA ASN A 6 6.92 -9.68 -23.92
C ASN A 6 6.70 -8.40 -24.77
N MET A 7 5.48 -7.87 -24.77
CA MET A 7 5.17 -6.63 -25.49
C MET A 7 5.38 -5.43 -24.57
N GLU A 8 6.03 -4.43 -25.10
CA GLU A 8 6.14 -3.11 -24.48
C GLU A 8 5.19 -2.18 -25.23
N TYR A 9 4.35 -1.48 -24.48
CA TYR A 9 3.49 -0.46 -25.04
C TYR A 9 4.15 0.89 -24.79
N GLU A 10 4.62 1.52 -25.88
CA GLU A 10 4.96 2.92 -25.90
C GLU A 10 3.73 3.71 -26.33
N ASP A 11 3.15 4.43 -25.44
CA ASP A 11 2.11 5.38 -25.80
C ASP A 11 2.71 6.81 -25.77
N GLY A 12 3.86 7.08 -26.25
CA GLY A 12 4.51 8.38 -26.47
C GLY A 12 4.44 9.43 -25.32
N ILE A 13 3.62 9.19 -24.30
CA ILE A 13 3.31 10.11 -23.20
C ILE A 13 3.49 9.43 -21.83
N VAL A 14 3.45 8.10 -21.78
CA VAL A 14 3.55 7.28 -20.56
C VAL A 14 4.75 6.35 -20.70
N GLU A 15 5.40 6.02 -19.58
CA GLU A 15 6.48 5.02 -19.56
C GLU A 15 6.01 3.69 -20.15
N PRO A 16 6.89 2.96 -20.87
CA PRO A 16 6.54 1.69 -21.49
C PRO A 16 5.95 0.71 -20.48
N ILE A 17 4.82 0.11 -20.82
CA ILE A 17 4.16 -0.89 -19.99
C ILE A 17 4.73 -2.25 -20.37
N PHE A 18 5.49 -2.88 -19.48
CA PHE A 18 5.95 -4.26 -19.66
C PHE A 18 4.78 -5.21 -19.50
N GLY A 19 4.55 -6.07 -20.48
CA GLY A 19 3.41 -7.00 -20.55
C GLY A 19 3.48 -8.16 -19.56
N ALA A 20 3.59 -7.88 -18.27
CA ALA A 20 3.65 -8.89 -17.22
C ALA A 20 2.54 -8.68 -16.19
N PHE A 21 1.66 -9.68 -16.04
CA PHE A 21 0.47 -9.60 -15.21
C PHE A 21 0.28 -10.87 -14.38
N TYR A 22 -0.40 -10.75 -13.25
CA TYR A 22 -0.76 -11.87 -12.41
C TYR A 22 -2.13 -11.67 -11.74
N ALA A 23 -2.79 -12.76 -11.42
CA ALA A 23 -4.13 -12.74 -10.82
C ALA A 23 -4.41 -14.00 -10.00
N THR A 24 -5.53 -13.96 -9.27
CA THR A 24 -6.17 -15.16 -8.72
C THR A 24 -7.47 -15.44 -9.51
N PRO A 25 -7.80 -16.70 -9.78
CA PRO A 25 -9.01 -17.06 -10.50
C PRO A 25 -10.23 -17.15 -9.55
N ALA A 26 -10.53 -16.06 -8.86
CA ALA A 26 -11.59 -16.06 -7.84
C ALA A 26 -12.90 -15.42 -8.30
N TYR A 27 -12.87 -14.65 -9.37
CA TYR A 27 -14.01 -13.94 -9.93
C TYR A 27 -14.46 -14.57 -11.24
N GLU A 28 -15.71 -14.34 -11.62
CA GLU A 28 -16.19 -14.70 -12.97
C GLU A 28 -15.33 -14.05 -14.05
N ASN A 29 -14.97 -12.79 -13.84
CA ASN A 29 -14.04 -12.05 -14.66
C ASN A 29 -12.73 -11.82 -13.89
N VAL A 30 -11.68 -12.48 -14.33
CA VAL A 30 -10.37 -12.39 -13.68
C VAL A 30 -9.75 -11.00 -13.90
N ASN A 31 -9.49 -10.27 -12.82
CA ASN A 31 -8.79 -9.01 -12.87
C ASN A 31 -7.28 -9.23 -12.69
N PHE A 32 -6.51 -8.98 -13.74
CA PHE A 32 -5.07 -9.08 -13.70
C PHE A 32 -4.44 -7.83 -13.07
N ASN A 33 -3.55 -8.06 -12.10
CA ASN A 33 -2.70 -7.03 -11.55
C ASN A 33 -1.43 -6.93 -12.40
N TYR A 34 -1.04 -5.72 -12.71
CA TYR A 34 0.24 -5.45 -13.36
C TYR A 34 1.39 -5.84 -12.43
N PHE A 35 2.49 -6.36 -13.00
CA PHE A 35 3.70 -6.66 -12.27
C PHE A 35 4.87 -5.84 -12.80
N ARG A 36 5.49 -5.09 -11.90
CA ARG A 36 6.77 -4.43 -12.12
C ARG A 36 7.73 -4.85 -11.00
N GLU A 37 8.96 -5.15 -11.35
CA GLU A 37 9.99 -5.44 -10.36
C GLU A 37 10.43 -4.14 -9.68
N ASP A 38 10.36 -4.11 -8.35
CA ASP A 38 10.71 -2.94 -7.55
C ASP A 38 12.19 -2.92 -7.13
N ALA A 39 12.79 -4.09 -7.08
CA ALA A 39 14.19 -4.26 -6.74
C ALA A 39 15.02 -4.61 -7.98
N ASP A 40 16.29 -4.31 -7.94
CA ASP A 40 17.26 -4.82 -8.93
C ASP A 40 17.43 -6.34 -8.71
N TYR A 41 16.59 -7.11 -9.39
CA TYR A 41 16.50 -8.54 -9.21
C TYR A 41 17.43 -9.24 -10.23
N PRO A 42 18.37 -10.05 -9.77
CA PRO A 42 19.42 -10.61 -10.64
C PRO A 42 18.89 -11.78 -11.49
N VAL A 43 18.01 -11.49 -12.45
CA VAL A 43 17.37 -12.50 -13.32
C VAL A 43 18.41 -13.33 -14.05
N GLN A 44 19.43 -12.68 -14.63
CA GLN A 44 20.49 -13.34 -15.39
C GLN A 44 21.28 -14.37 -14.57
N GLN A 45 21.49 -14.11 -13.27
CA GLN A 45 22.20 -15.05 -12.39
C GLN A 45 21.36 -16.29 -12.05
N LYS A 46 20.05 -16.21 -12.21
CA LYS A 46 19.10 -17.29 -11.89
C LYS A 46 18.72 -18.12 -13.10
N LEU A 47 18.87 -17.58 -14.30
CA LEU A 47 18.64 -18.29 -15.55
C LEU A 47 19.96 -18.91 -16.00
N LYS A 48 19.92 -20.21 -16.31
CA LYS A 48 21.04 -20.93 -16.90
C LYS A 48 20.77 -21.12 -18.37
N ASP A 49 21.77 -20.85 -19.19
CA ASP A 49 21.72 -21.20 -20.60
C ASP A 49 21.65 -22.71 -20.72
N ILE A 50 20.83 -23.18 -21.67
CA ILE A 50 20.75 -24.58 -22.05
C ILE A 50 21.70 -24.82 -23.21
N ASP A 51 22.43 -25.92 -23.20
CA ASP A 51 23.29 -26.28 -24.33
C ASP A 51 22.46 -26.61 -25.58
N GLU A 52 23.04 -26.36 -26.73
CA GLU A 52 22.35 -26.48 -28.02
C GLU A 52 21.78 -27.88 -28.31
N LYS A 53 22.50 -28.92 -27.85
CA LYS A 53 22.06 -30.30 -28.05
C LYS A 53 20.76 -30.56 -27.27
N THR A 54 20.72 -30.20 -25.99
CA THR A 54 19.56 -30.33 -25.12
C THR A 54 18.40 -29.49 -25.64
N GLU A 55 18.66 -28.25 -26.10
CA GLU A 55 17.64 -27.39 -26.71
C GLU A 55 17.03 -28.05 -27.95
N ASN A 56 17.84 -28.60 -28.85
CA ASN A 56 17.36 -29.26 -30.04
C ASN A 56 16.53 -30.53 -29.73
N GLU A 57 16.96 -31.30 -28.74
CA GLU A 57 16.21 -32.48 -28.28
C GLU A 57 14.83 -32.06 -27.74
N LEU A 58 14.78 -31.08 -26.85
CA LEU A 58 13.51 -30.59 -26.30
C LEU A 58 12.56 -30.02 -27.37
N LEU A 59 13.09 -29.29 -28.34
CA LEU A 59 12.30 -28.73 -29.43
C LEU A 59 11.77 -29.82 -30.37
N LYS A 60 12.58 -30.86 -30.64
CA LYS A 60 12.16 -32.01 -31.46
C LYS A 60 11.08 -32.83 -30.77
N ASP A 61 11.24 -33.12 -29.49
CA ASP A 61 10.29 -33.88 -28.68
C ASP A 61 8.89 -33.24 -28.63
N ASN A 62 8.87 -31.90 -28.74
CA ASN A 62 7.63 -31.13 -28.78
C ASN A 62 7.18 -30.72 -30.19
N ASN A 63 7.84 -31.20 -31.25
CA ASN A 63 7.57 -30.82 -32.65
C ASN A 63 7.71 -29.31 -32.92
N LEU A 64 8.58 -28.61 -32.17
CA LEU A 64 8.80 -27.17 -32.22
C LEU A 64 10.12 -26.77 -32.86
N ILE A 65 10.90 -27.68 -33.44
CA ILE A 65 12.22 -27.39 -34.00
C ILE A 65 12.20 -26.27 -35.06
N VAL A 66 11.07 -26.15 -35.78
CA VAL A 66 10.89 -25.11 -36.81
C VAL A 66 10.88 -23.70 -36.30
N ILE A 67 10.53 -23.49 -35.02
CA ILE A 67 10.49 -22.14 -34.42
C ILE A 67 11.83 -21.68 -33.89
N LYS A 68 12.85 -22.53 -33.83
CA LYS A 68 14.16 -22.23 -33.21
C LYS A 68 14.77 -20.91 -33.65
N ASN A 69 14.59 -20.56 -34.92
CA ASN A 69 15.14 -19.35 -35.53
C ASN A 69 14.11 -18.23 -35.67
N SER A 70 12.92 -18.39 -35.12
CA SER A 70 11.91 -17.31 -35.14
C SER A 70 12.32 -16.15 -34.22
N PRO A 71 12.00 -14.91 -34.59
CA PRO A 71 12.27 -13.74 -33.72
C PRO A 71 11.64 -13.88 -32.34
N GLU A 72 10.44 -14.44 -32.25
CA GLU A 72 9.70 -14.64 -30.99
C GLU A 72 10.45 -15.61 -30.07
N TYR A 73 10.95 -16.73 -30.61
CA TYR A 73 11.70 -17.71 -29.83
C TYR A 73 13.02 -17.13 -29.33
N ILE A 74 13.73 -16.39 -30.19
CA ILE A 74 15.00 -15.72 -29.84
C ILE A 74 14.74 -14.68 -28.74
N THR A 75 13.69 -13.87 -28.88
CA THR A 75 13.30 -12.88 -27.85
C THR A 75 12.96 -13.54 -26.52
N ASN A 76 12.21 -14.64 -26.54
CA ASN A 76 11.81 -15.36 -25.34
C ASN A 76 13.01 -15.97 -24.57
N LYS A 77 14.13 -16.20 -25.23
CA LYS A 77 15.37 -16.66 -24.56
C LYS A 77 16.12 -15.55 -23.83
N GLN A 78 15.82 -14.29 -24.10
CA GLN A 78 16.50 -13.17 -23.44
C GLN A 78 16.03 -13.06 -21.97
N SER A 79 17.00 -13.00 -21.07
CA SER A 79 16.74 -13.01 -19.62
C SER A 79 16.00 -11.76 -19.10
N ASN A 80 16.12 -10.65 -19.81
CA ASN A 80 15.57 -9.35 -19.40
C ASN A 80 14.16 -9.08 -19.93
N THR A 81 13.57 -10.02 -20.69
CA THR A 81 12.20 -9.86 -21.18
C THR A 81 11.17 -9.87 -20.04
N PRO A 82 10.01 -9.24 -20.21
CA PRO A 82 8.95 -9.23 -19.19
C PRO A 82 8.55 -10.63 -18.72
N THR A 83 8.43 -11.58 -19.62
CA THR A 83 8.10 -12.98 -19.30
C THR A 83 9.14 -13.62 -18.38
N ASN A 84 10.40 -13.57 -18.75
CA ASN A 84 11.48 -14.17 -17.94
C ASN A 84 11.62 -13.45 -16.60
N ARG A 85 11.46 -12.14 -16.60
CA ARG A 85 11.51 -11.34 -15.38
C ARG A 85 10.40 -11.71 -14.39
N ILE A 86 9.15 -11.78 -14.82
CA ILE A 86 8.04 -12.14 -13.92
C ILE A 86 8.13 -13.59 -13.46
N LEU A 87 8.41 -14.53 -14.36
CA LEU A 87 8.50 -15.95 -14.01
C LEU A 87 9.65 -16.21 -13.05
N THR A 88 10.84 -15.68 -13.31
CA THR A 88 12.01 -15.88 -12.46
C THR A 88 11.86 -15.17 -11.12
N SER A 89 11.29 -13.95 -11.11
CA SER A 89 11.10 -13.15 -9.92
C SER A 89 10.01 -13.70 -9.01
N LEU A 90 8.78 -13.87 -9.52
CA LEU A 90 7.65 -14.31 -8.70
C LEU A 90 7.78 -15.78 -8.28
N PHE A 91 8.36 -16.62 -9.11
CA PHE A 91 8.50 -18.05 -8.84
C PHE A 91 9.86 -18.43 -8.25
N SER A 92 10.70 -17.47 -7.89
CA SER A 92 11.85 -17.78 -7.04
C SER A 92 11.36 -18.38 -5.72
N LYS A 93 12.13 -19.31 -5.18
CA LYS A 93 11.72 -20.08 -3.98
C LYS A 93 11.28 -19.19 -2.82
N GLU A 94 12.04 -18.12 -2.56
CA GLU A 94 11.79 -17.19 -1.47
C GLU A 94 10.52 -16.38 -1.70
N ARG A 95 10.33 -15.87 -2.92
CA ARG A 95 9.14 -15.07 -3.24
C ARG A 95 7.89 -15.91 -3.34
N LEU A 96 7.96 -17.08 -3.98
CA LEU A 96 6.82 -17.99 -4.04
C LEU A 96 6.38 -18.39 -2.63
N LYS A 97 7.32 -18.72 -1.75
CA LYS A 97 7.00 -18.96 -0.33
C LYS A 97 6.31 -17.78 0.32
N PHE A 98 6.85 -16.57 0.12
CA PHE A 98 6.24 -15.35 0.66
C PHE A 98 4.81 -15.13 0.12
N ILE A 99 4.61 -15.31 -1.19
CA ILE A 99 3.30 -15.13 -1.83
C ILE A 99 2.29 -16.13 -1.26
N LEU A 100 2.64 -17.40 -1.18
CA LEU A 100 1.75 -18.45 -0.66
C LEU A 100 1.41 -18.24 0.82
N GLN A 101 2.36 -17.73 1.59
CA GLN A 101 2.19 -17.55 3.03
C GLN A 101 1.45 -16.26 3.39
N TYR A 102 1.74 -15.14 2.70
CA TYR A 102 1.28 -13.82 3.11
C TYR A 102 0.45 -13.06 2.06
N ALA A 103 0.69 -13.29 0.76
CA ALA A 103 0.13 -12.43 -0.26
C ALA A 103 -1.27 -12.82 -0.71
N ILE A 104 -1.74 -14.01 -0.37
CA ILE A 104 -3.07 -14.51 -0.73
C ILE A 104 -3.98 -14.43 0.49
N VAL A 105 -5.18 -13.89 0.29
CA VAL A 105 -6.22 -13.79 1.31
C VAL A 105 -7.58 -14.10 0.72
N TYR A 106 -8.46 -14.68 1.53
CA TYR A 106 -9.88 -14.81 1.21
C TYR A 106 -10.61 -13.66 1.88
N VAL A 107 -11.36 -12.90 1.10
CA VAL A 107 -12.14 -11.75 1.54
C VAL A 107 -13.61 -12.11 1.47
N GLU A 108 -14.32 -11.86 2.56
CA GLU A 108 -15.76 -12.01 2.60
C GLU A 108 -16.40 -10.80 1.89
N GLU A 109 -17.19 -11.07 0.86
CA GLU A 109 -17.88 -10.05 0.08
C GLU A 109 -19.33 -10.46 -0.13
N GLU A 110 -20.22 -9.49 -0.16
CA GLU A 110 -21.59 -9.72 -0.54
C GLU A 110 -21.74 -9.64 -2.06
N VAL A 111 -21.99 -10.78 -2.70
CA VAL A 111 -22.22 -10.88 -4.14
C VAL A 111 -23.67 -11.28 -4.38
N THR A 112 -24.45 -10.40 -5.03
CA THR A 112 -25.87 -10.65 -5.35
C THR A 112 -26.73 -11.07 -4.13
N GLY A 113 -26.49 -10.44 -2.95
CA GLY A 113 -27.24 -10.75 -1.72
C GLY A 113 -26.80 -12.04 -1.02
N LYS A 114 -25.69 -12.63 -1.41
CA LYS A 114 -25.12 -13.82 -0.77
C LYS A 114 -23.69 -13.53 -0.34
N VAL A 115 -23.34 -14.02 0.83
CA VAL A 115 -21.95 -13.99 1.31
C VAL A 115 -21.13 -14.98 0.50
N ALA A 116 -20.05 -14.48 -0.10
CA ALA A 116 -19.08 -15.27 -0.85
C ALA A 116 -17.65 -14.92 -0.44
N TYR A 117 -16.74 -15.89 -0.52
CA TYR A 117 -15.33 -15.65 -0.28
C TYR A 117 -14.60 -15.46 -1.60
N GLN A 118 -14.02 -14.28 -1.77
CA GLN A 118 -13.20 -13.96 -2.95
C GLN A 118 -11.72 -14.08 -2.61
N LYS A 119 -10.96 -14.67 -3.52
CA LYS A 119 -9.52 -14.80 -3.35
C LYS A 119 -8.82 -13.57 -3.90
N HIS A 120 -8.18 -12.82 -3.03
CA HIS A 120 -7.36 -11.66 -3.40
C HIS A 120 -5.86 -12.00 -3.32
N ILE A 121 -5.06 -11.30 -4.13
CA ILE A 121 -3.61 -11.36 -4.07
C ILE A 121 -3.04 -9.95 -3.93
N MET A 122 -1.97 -9.79 -3.17
CA MET A 122 -1.25 -8.51 -3.08
C MET A 122 -0.93 -7.97 -4.47
N ARG A 123 -1.13 -6.68 -4.68
CA ARG A 123 -0.49 -5.96 -5.78
C ARG A 123 1.01 -5.87 -5.52
N TYR A 124 1.83 -5.78 -6.58
CA TYR A 124 3.29 -5.74 -6.42
C TYR A 124 3.78 -4.60 -5.49
N PRO A 125 3.19 -3.37 -5.47
CA PRO A 125 3.62 -2.34 -4.54
C PRO A 125 3.35 -2.71 -3.07
N GLN A 126 2.28 -3.47 -2.80
CA GLN A 126 1.99 -3.97 -1.45
C GLN A 126 2.98 -5.07 -1.05
N LEU A 127 3.33 -5.96 -1.98
CA LEU A 127 4.29 -7.03 -1.76
C LEU A 127 5.66 -6.46 -1.39
N PHE A 128 6.19 -5.55 -2.21
CA PHE A 128 7.50 -4.96 -1.96
C PHE A 128 7.51 -4.05 -0.73
N ALA A 129 6.43 -3.30 -0.48
CA ALA A 129 6.31 -2.51 0.74
C ALA A 129 6.31 -3.38 2.01
N THR A 130 5.61 -4.53 1.99
CA THR A 130 5.59 -5.45 3.13
C THR A 130 6.98 -6.03 3.40
N GLN A 131 7.72 -6.42 2.37
CA GLN A 131 9.11 -6.89 2.50
C GLN A 131 10.04 -5.77 2.98
N ALA A 132 9.91 -4.57 2.42
CA ALA A 132 10.73 -3.42 2.78
C ALA A 132 10.55 -3.01 4.25
N ILE A 133 9.33 -3.05 4.79
CA ILE A 133 9.06 -2.75 6.20
C ILE A 133 9.89 -3.67 7.11
N ALA A 134 9.82 -4.97 6.93
CA ALA A 134 10.58 -5.93 7.75
C ALA A 134 12.09 -5.72 7.62
N THR A 135 12.60 -5.54 6.39
CA THR A 135 14.02 -5.28 6.14
C THR A 135 14.51 -4.00 6.83
N LYS A 136 13.69 -2.94 6.80
CA LYS A 136 14.04 -1.66 7.46
C LYS A 136 13.99 -1.76 8.97
N ILE A 137 13.05 -2.52 9.53
CA ILE A 137 13.00 -2.81 10.97
C ILE A 137 14.25 -3.59 11.39
N ASP A 138 14.68 -4.59 10.63
CA ASP A 138 15.93 -5.32 10.88
C ASP A 138 17.17 -4.41 10.83
N ALA A 139 17.14 -3.38 10.01
CA ALA A 139 18.18 -2.35 9.95
C ALA A 139 18.08 -1.29 11.07
N GLY A 140 17.18 -1.47 12.05
CA GLY A 140 16.97 -0.56 13.19
C GLY A 140 16.11 0.66 12.90
N GLN A 141 15.45 0.73 11.74
CA GLN A 141 14.54 1.82 11.40
C GLN A 141 13.14 1.50 11.92
N ASN A 142 12.77 2.01 13.08
CA ASN A 142 11.46 1.77 13.70
C ASN A 142 10.36 2.75 13.23
N LYS A 143 10.71 3.80 12.51
CA LYS A 143 9.75 4.78 11.98
C LYS A 143 9.97 4.96 10.48
N GLY A 144 8.88 4.99 9.72
CA GLY A 144 8.99 5.20 8.28
C GLY A 144 7.68 5.50 7.58
N ILE A 145 7.81 6.00 6.36
CA ILE A 145 6.71 6.43 5.53
C ILE A 145 6.52 5.45 4.38
N ILE A 146 5.30 4.98 4.20
CA ILE A 146 4.81 4.36 2.97
C ILE A 146 4.16 5.46 2.14
N TRP A 147 4.87 5.90 1.11
CA TRP A 147 4.34 6.86 0.16
C TRP A 147 3.71 6.13 -1.01
N HIS A 148 2.46 5.80 -0.90
CA HIS A 148 1.66 5.17 -1.94
C HIS A 148 0.51 6.07 -2.35
N THR A 149 0.26 6.17 -3.66
CA THR A 149 -0.85 6.97 -4.20
C THR A 149 -2.20 6.55 -3.60
N GLN A 150 -3.17 7.44 -3.69
CA GLN A 150 -4.56 7.10 -3.34
C GLN A 150 -5.05 5.95 -4.23
N GLY A 151 -5.87 5.05 -3.69
CA GLY A 151 -6.35 3.87 -4.42
C GLY A 151 -5.35 2.71 -4.54
N SER A 152 -4.13 2.84 -4.04
CA SER A 152 -3.12 1.75 -4.04
C SER A 152 -3.38 0.61 -3.05
N GLY A 153 -4.45 0.72 -2.22
CA GLY A 153 -4.80 -0.28 -1.22
C GLY A 153 -3.97 -0.22 0.06
N LYS A 154 -3.76 0.96 0.62
CA LYS A 154 -3.01 1.16 1.88
C LYS A 154 -3.61 0.43 3.07
N THR A 155 -4.94 0.36 3.21
CA THR A 155 -5.61 -0.40 4.27
C THR A 155 -5.34 -1.90 4.12
N ALA A 156 -5.46 -2.44 2.90
CA ALA A 156 -5.10 -3.83 2.63
C ALA A 156 -3.60 -4.10 2.91
N LEU A 157 -2.72 -3.14 2.63
CA LEU A 157 -1.30 -3.24 2.99
C LEU A 157 -1.12 -3.40 4.52
N ALA A 158 -1.85 -2.64 5.32
CA ALA A 158 -1.81 -2.80 6.79
C ALA A 158 -2.24 -4.21 7.21
N TYR A 159 -3.34 -4.74 6.63
CA TYR A 159 -3.76 -6.13 6.85
C TYR A 159 -2.63 -7.15 6.58
N TYR A 160 -2.02 -7.06 5.42
CA TYR A 160 -0.93 -7.98 5.06
C TYR A 160 0.26 -7.89 6.00
N ASN A 161 0.55 -6.67 6.47
CA ASN A 161 1.62 -6.46 7.44
C ASN A 161 1.25 -7.01 8.83
N VAL A 162 0.00 -6.96 9.27
CA VAL A 162 -0.43 -7.64 10.50
C VAL A 162 -0.05 -9.12 10.42
N LYS A 163 -0.42 -9.79 9.34
CA LYS A 163 -0.10 -11.22 9.13
C LYS A 163 1.41 -11.49 9.08
N HIS A 164 2.13 -10.70 8.28
CA HIS A 164 3.58 -10.87 8.10
C HIS A 164 4.39 -10.55 9.36
N LEU A 165 4.08 -9.43 10.03
CA LEU A 165 4.80 -9.00 11.22
C LEU A 165 4.45 -9.84 12.45
N THR A 166 3.29 -10.50 12.50
CA THR A 166 2.99 -11.51 13.52
C THR A 166 4.02 -12.63 13.47
N ASP A 167 4.25 -13.22 12.29
CA ASP A 167 5.25 -14.27 12.13
C ASP A 167 6.69 -13.77 12.31
N TYR A 168 6.95 -12.54 11.86
CA TYR A 168 8.26 -11.89 12.00
C TYR A 168 8.66 -11.73 13.48
N TYR A 169 7.74 -11.23 14.32
CA TYR A 169 8.00 -11.05 15.74
C TYR A 169 7.92 -12.35 16.53
N ALA A 170 7.07 -13.30 16.13
CA ALA A 170 7.02 -14.63 16.74
C ALA A 170 8.37 -15.34 16.66
N LYS A 171 9.10 -15.23 15.55
CA LYS A 171 10.48 -15.77 15.41
C LYS A 171 11.48 -15.10 16.36
N LYS A 172 11.19 -13.90 16.84
CA LYS A 172 11.99 -13.14 17.80
C LYS A 172 11.48 -13.31 19.25
N GLN A 173 10.48 -14.18 19.47
CA GLN A 173 9.81 -14.39 20.75
C GLN A 173 9.17 -13.12 21.33
N VAL A 174 8.70 -12.24 20.46
CA VAL A 174 8.01 -11.00 20.79
C VAL A 174 6.60 -11.07 20.25
N ILE A 175 5.63 -10.58 21.02
CA ILE A 175 4.22 -10.55 20.62
C ILE A 175 3.89 -9.16 20.06
N PRO A 176 3.51 -9.03 18.76
CA PRO A 176 3.14 -7.75 18.22
C PRO A 176 1.70 -7.36 18.61
N LYS A 177 1.50 -6.08 18.90
CA LYS A 177 0.18 -5.49 19.11
C LYS A 177 -0.04 -4.38 18.07
N PHE A 178 -1.09 -4.52 17.27
CA PHE A 178 -1.32 -3.68 16.10
C PHE A 178 -2.40 -2.62 16.33
N TYR A 179 -2.11 -1.41 15.89
CA TYR A 179 -3.03 -0.28 15.91
C TYR A 179 -3.15 0.34 14.52
N PHE A 180 -4.37 0.60 14.08
CA PHE A 180 -4.66 1.37 12.87
C PHE A 180 -5.34 2.68 13.25
N ILE A 181 -4.65 3.79 13.06
CA ILE A 181 -5.08 5.10 13.53
C ILE A 181 -5.62 5.90 12.37
N VAL A 182 -6.86 6.35 12.49
CA VAL A 182 -7.57 7.18 11.51
C VAL A 182 -7.99 8.51 12.12
N ASP A 183 -8.21 9.50 11.27
CA ASP A 183 -8.61 10.85 11.67
C ASP A 183 -10.11 11.11 11.57
N ARG A 184 -10.91 10.19 11.01
CA ARG A 184 -12.35 10.35 10.81
C ARG A 184 -13.12 9.08 11.13
N LEU A 185 -14.38 9.25 11.56
CA LEU A 185 -15.24 8.14 11.95
C LEU A 185 -15.63 7.23 10.78
N ASP A 186 -15.86 7.79 9.60
CA ASP A 186 -16.16 7.03 8.39
C ASP A 186 -15.00 6.10 8.02
N LEU A 187 -13.76 6.57 8.13
CA LEU A 187 -12.56 5.76 7.91
C LEU A 187 -12.39 4.66 8.97
N LEU A 188 -12.79 4.91 10.22
CA LEU A 188 -12.79 3.87 11.25
C LEU A 188 -13.74 2.72 10.88
N ILE A 189 -14.96 3.05 10.46
CA ILE A 189 -15.96 2.05 10.06
C ILE A 189 -15.48 1.27 8.84
N GLN A 190 -15.01 1.98 7.82
CA GLN A 190 -14.48 1.37 6.59
C GLN A 190 -13.30 0.44 6.87
N ALA A 191 -12.29 0.91 7.58
CA ALA A 191 -11.12 0.11 7.91
C ALA A 191 -11.47 -1.11 8.76
N SER A 192 -12.36 -0.94 9.75
CA SER A 192 -12.82 -2.04 10.59
C SER A 192 -13.52 -3.13 9.79
N SER A 193 -14.41 -2.75 8.87
CA SER A 193 -15.09 -3.69 7.97
C SER A 193 -14.07 -4.39 7.05
N GLU A 194 -13.15 -3.65 6.47
CA GLU A 194 -12.13 -4.20 5.57
C GLU A 194 -11.22 -5.21 6.26
N PHE A 195 -10.83 -4.98 7.51
CA PHE A 195 -10.04 -5.93 8.29
C PHE A 195 -10.85 -7.15 8.71
N ALA A 196 -12.09 -6.96 9.16
CA ALA A 196 -12.98 -8.06 9.55
C ALA A 196 -13.28 -9.00 8.37
N ASN A 197 -13.59 -8.43 7.20
CA ASN A 197 -13.87 -9.20 5.97
C ASN A 197 -12.66 -10.03 5.49
N ARG A 198 -11.45 -9.69 5.97
CA ARG A 198 -10.22 -10.46 5.73
C ARG A 198 -9.87 -11.42 6.86
N GLY A 199 -10.75 -11.56 7.85
CA GLY A 199 -10.61 -12.53 8.93
C GLY A 199 -9.80 -12.05 10.15
N LEU A 200 -9.46 -10.77 10.27
CA LEU A 200 -8.91 -10.23 11.52
C LEU A 200 -10.02 -10.01 12.54
N LYS A 201 -9.68 -10.19 13.81
CA LYS A 201 -10.50 -9.64 14.89
C LYS A 201 -10.23 -8.15 15.02
N VAL A 202 -11.30 -7.37 15.07
CA VAL A 202 -11.20 -5.91 15.09
C VAL A 202 -11.77 -5.38 16.41
N LYS A 203 -10.92 -4.64 17.13
CA LYS A 203 -11.33 -3.85 18.29
C LYS A 203 -11.42 -2.40 17.88
N GLN A 204 -12.57 -1.76 18.08
CA GLN A 204 -12.75 -0.33 17.83
C GLN A 204 -12.58 0.46 19.12
N VAL A 205 -11.81 1.54 19.04
CA VAL A 205 -11.59 2.46 20.15
C VAL A 205 -11.99 3.87 19.75
N ASN A 206 -13.00 4.40 20.43
CA ASN A 206 -13.60 5.70 20.13
C ASN A 206 -13.37 6.76 21.20
N SER A 207 -12.71 6.42 22.31
CA SER A 207 -12.41 7.36 23.37
C SER A 207 -10.93 7.31 23.77
N LYS A 208 -10.46 8.44 24.29
CA LYS A 208 -9.09 8.59 24.83
C LYS A 208 -8.86 7.63 26.00
N GLN A 209 -9.84 7.50 26.88
CA GLN A 209 -9.76 6.65 28.07
C GLN A 209 -9.61 5.18 27.67
N ASP A 210 -10.42 4.72 26.71
CA ASP A 210 -10.37 3.35 26.23
C ASP A 210 -9.03 3.05 25.53
N PHE A 211 -8.48 4.02 24.80
CA PHE A 211 -7.18 3.85 24.16
C PHE A 211 -6.05 3.75 25.17
N ILE A 212 -6.04 4.61 26.18
CA ILE A 212 -5.05 4.52 27.27
C ILE A 212 -5.18 3.21 28.03
N ALA A 213 -6.43 2.78 28.30
CA ALA A 213 -6.69 1.50 28.94
C ALA A 213 -6.14 0.34 28.09
N ASP A 214 -6.38 0.38 26.78
CA ASP A 214 -5.87 -0.64 25.85
C ASP A 214 -4.33 -0.66 25.78
N LEU A 215 -3.67 0.47 25.80
CA LEU A 215 -2.21 0.56 25.82
C LEU A 215 -1.60 -0.06 27.09
N LYS A 216 -2.31 0.00 28.21
CA LYS A 216 -1.87 -0.56 29.51
C LYS A 216 -2.11 -2.07 29.62
N VAL A 217 -2.95 -2.66 28.75
CA VAL A 217 -3.20 -4.09 28.76
C VAL A 217 -1.96 -4.82 28.27
N VAL A 218 -1.46 -5.72 29.09
CA VAL A 218 -0.28 -6.54 28.79
C VAL A 218 -0.59 -7.60 27.72
N GLY A 219 -1.86 -8.01 27.57
CA GLY A 219 -2.28 -8.95 26.52
C GLY A 219 -2.27 -8.29 25.14
N ALA A 220 -1.62 -8.90 24.17
CA ALA A 220 -1.64 -8.41 22.78
C ALA A 220 -2.92 -8.79 22.02
N ILE A 221 -3.62 -9.81 22.49
CA ILE A 221 -4.85 -10.35 21.90
C ILE A 221 -5.95 -10.31 22.96
N HIS A 222 -7.10 -9.74 22.61
CA HIS A 222 -8.26 -9.62 23.49
C HIS A 222 -9.33 -10.69 23.22
N ASN A 223 -9.08 -11.58 22.25
CA ASN A 223 -10.03 -12.62 21.84
C ASN A 223 -9.52 -14.02 22.23
N ASP A 224 -10.42 -14.89 22.67
CA ASP A 224 -10.12 -16.25 23.10
C ASP A 224 -9.80 -17.21 21.92
N SER A 225 -10.01 -16.75 20.68
CA SER A 225 -9.81 -17.58 19.48
C SER A 225 -8.36 -17.66 19.01
N GLY A 226 -7.48 -16.83 19.56
CA GLY A 226 -6.08 -16.73 19.10
C GLY A 226 -5.90 -16.18 17.67
N VAL A 227 -6.97 -15.68 17.04
CA VAL A 227 -6.92 -15.06 15.71
C VAL A 227 -6.19 -13.73 15.81
N PRO A 228 -5.32 -13.37 14.84
CA PRO A 228 -4.68 -12.07 14.79
C PRO A 228 -5.69 -10.92 14.89
N GLU A 229 -5.33 -9.92 15.69
CA GLU A 229 -6.20 -8.80 16.05
C GLU A 229 -5.57 -7.47 15.66
N ILE A 230 -6.43 -6.49 15.33
CA ILE A 230 -6.04 -5.10 15.12
C ILE A 230 -6.99 -4.17 15.86
N THR A 231 -6.45 -3.18 16.56
CA THR A 231 -7.22 -2.12 17.19
C THR A 231 -7.33 -0.93 16.27
N VAL A 232 -8.54 -0.57 15.85
CA VAL A 232 -8.80 0.62 15.01
C VAL A 232 -9.19 1.77 15.91
N VAL A 233 -8.48 2.90 15.79
CA VAL A 233 -8.59 4.05 16.70
C VAL A 233 -8.93 5.31 15.93
N ASN A 234 -10.03 5.99 16.30
CA ASN A 234 -10.34 7.32 15.78
C ASN A 234 -9.72 8.41 16.67
N ILE A 235 -8.67 9.05 16.16
CA ILE A 235 -7.92 10.07 16.90
C ILE A 235 -8.61 11.42 16.99
N GLN A 236 -9.57 11.72 16.10
CA GLN A 236 -10.24 13.03 16.05
C GLN A 236 -11.02 13.36 17.34
N LYS A 237 -11.49 12.32 18.05
CA LYS A 237 -12.21 12.48 19.31
C LYS A 237 -11.32 12.73 20.52
N PHE A 238 -10.01 12.72 20.35
CA PHE A 238 -9.10 12.98 21.43
C PHE A 238 -8.82 14.48 21.51
N SER A 239 -9.25 15.13 22.60
CA SER A 239 -9.00 16.54 22.86
C SER A 239 -7.48 16.83 22.90
N GLU A 240 -7.10 18.06 22.58
CA GLU A 240 -5.70 18.51 22.48
C GLU A 240 -4.90 18.46 23.81
N ASP A 241 -5.56 18.15 24.92
CA ASP A 241 -4.91 18.01 26.21
C ASP A 241 -3.84 16.94 26.16
N ALA A 242 -2.62 17.35 26.46
CA ALA A 242 -1.46 16.48 26.55
C ALA A 242 -1.81 15.24 27.40
N ILE A 243 -1.83 14.08 26.78
CA ILE A 243 -1.80 12.87 27.58
C ILE A 243 -0.40 12.78 28.14
N ALA A 244 -0.32 13.04 29.42
CA ALA A 244 0.77 12.49 30.19
C ALA A 244 0.62 10.96 30.20
N VAL A 245 0.93 10.30 29.08
CA VAL A 245 1.29 8.89 29.10
C VAL A 245 2.72 8.87 29.62
N LYS A 246 2.87 9.36 30.87
CA LYS A 246 4.07 9.15 31.63
C LYS A 246 4.09 7.66 31.91
N ASP A 247 5.15 7.03 31.43
CA ASP A 247 5.51 5.64 31.72
C ASP A 247 4.46 4.60 31.25
N ILE A 248 4.36 4.42 29.95
CA ILE A 248 3.90 3.13 29.43
C ILE A 248 5.04 2.16 29.77
N SER A 249 4.86 1.42 30.87
CA SER A 249 5.79 0.33 31.17
C SER A 249 5.67 -0.68 30.04
N TYR A 250 6.74 -0.82 29.27
CA TYR A 250 6.85 -1.88 28.29
C TYR A 250 7.02 -3.22 28.99
N ASP A 251 6.12 -4.14 28.76
CA ASP A 251 6.48 -5.55 28.89
C ASP A 251 7.49 -5.83 27.78
N ILE A 252 8.66 -6.32 28.13
CA ILE A 252 9.80 -6.61 27.24
C ILE A 252 9.38 -7.50 26.05
N ASN A 253 8.27 -8.22 26.18
CA ASN A 253 7.79 -9.19 25.20
C ASN A 253 6.71 -8.65 24.25
N ILE A 254 6.31 -7.38 24.35
CA ILE A 254 5.27 -6.79 23.48
C ILE A 254 5.86 -5.71 22.61
N GLN A 255 5.68 -5.84 21.29
CA GLN A 255 6.00 -4.80 20.30
C GLN A 255 4.74 -4.12 19.80
N ARG A 256 4.60 -2.82 20.03
CA ARG A 256 3.51 -2.05 19.43
C ARG A 256 3.85 -1.61 18.02
N VAL A 257 2.91 -1.79 17.10
CA VAL A 257 3.03 -1.40 15.70
C VAL A 257 1.85 -0.50 15.35
N TYR A 258 2.13 0.74 14.99
CA TYR A 258 1.13 1.72 14.61
C TYR A 258 1.12 1.95 13.10
N PHE A 259 -0.01 1.74 12.47
CA PHE A 259 -0.31 2.20 11.12
C PHE A 259 -1.07 3.52 11.23
N LEU A 260 -0.52 4.58 10.67
CA LEU A 260 -1.11 5.92 10.71
C LEU A 260 -1.66 6.25 9.34
N ASP A 261 -2.98 6.19 9.18
CA ASP A 261 -3.61 6.48 7.90
C ASP A 261 -3.70 8.00 7.65
N GLU A 262 -3.57 8.39 6.39
CA GLU A 262 -3.53 9.78 5.92
C GLU A 262 -2.61 10.67 6.77
N ALA A 263 -1.41 10.18 7.05
CA ALA A 263 -0.44 10.76 7.98
C ALA A 263 -0.07 12.24 7.70
N HIS A 264 -0.44 12.80 6.54
CA HIS A 264 -0.21 14.19 6.19
C HIS A 264 -1.24 15.17 6.77
N ARG A 265 -2.40 14.68 7.25
CA ARG A 265 -3.52 15.55 7.64
C ARG A 265 -3.54 15.94 9.11
N SER A 266 -3.14 15.04 10.00
CA SER A 266 -3.47 15.15 11.43
C SER A 266 -2.30 15.46 12.35
N TYR A 267 -1.14 15.82 11.80
CA TYR A 267 0.09 15.84 12.58
C TYR A 267 0.70 17.23 12.68
N ASN A 268 0.33 17.94 13.74
CA ASN A 268 1.05 19.16 14.15
C ASN A 268 2.08 18.76 15.22
N PRO A 269 3.39 18.99 15.00
CA PRO A 269 4.42 18.67 16.00
C PRO A 269 4.28 19.42 17.32
N LYS A 270 3.54 20.52 17.32
CA LYS A 270 3.48 21.47 18.47
C LYS A 270 2.35 21.19 19.47
N GLY A 271 1.55 20.13 19.33
CA GLY A 271 0.49 19.96 20.30
C GLY A 271 -0.50 18.83 20.11
N ASN A 272 -0.33 17.96 19.12
CA ASN A 272 -1.29 16.92 18.89
C ASN A 272 -1.00 15.65 19.70
N TYR A 273 -2.09 15.02 20.15
CA TYR A 273 -2.11 13.76 20.85
C TYR A 273 -1.16 12.69 20.27
N LEU A 274 -1.09 12.60 18.94
CA LEU A 274 -0.26 11.61 18.28
C LEU A 274 1.23 11.92 18.36
N ALA A 275 1.64 13.20 18.29
CA ALA A 275 3.03 13.58 18.53
C ALA A 275 3.44 13.18 19.94
N ASN A 276 2.55 13.34 20.91
CA ASN A 276 2.76 12.93 22.29
C ASN A 276 2.83 11.40 22.43
N LEU A 277 1.96 10.65 21.74
CA LEU A 277 1.99 9.19 21.71
C LEU A 277 3.30 8.68 21.12
N ILE A 278 3.70 9.22 19.96
CA ILE A 278 4.96 8.85 19.28
C ILE A 278 6.17 9.14 20.16
N ASN A 279 6.15 10.24 20.90
CA ASN A 279 7.25 10.62 21.78
C ASN A 279 7.26 9.80 23.09
N SER A 280 6.11 9.35 23.56
CA SER A 280 6.00 8.54 24.78
C SER A 280 6.28 7.06 24.54
N ASP A 281 5.99 6.54 23.33
CA ASP A 281 6.23 5.17 22.95
C ASP A 281 7.44 5.04 22.00
N ARG A 282 8.64 5.24 22.55
CA ARG A 282 9.88 5.29 21.77
C ARG A 282 10.29 3.97 21.13
N SER A 283 9.82 2.86 21.68
CA SER A 283 10.11 1.51 21.17
C SER A 283 9.12 1.04 20.12
N ALA A 284 8.05 1.80 19.88
CA ALA A 284 7.05 1.44 18.89
C ALA A 284 7.58 1.48 17.46
N VAL A 285 7.03 0.61 16.64
CA VAL A 285 7.17 0.72 15.18
C VAL A 285 6.05 1.59 14.65
N ILE A 286 6.40 2.61 13.86
CA ILE A 286 5.47 3.57 13.29
C ILE A 286 5.54 3.53 11.77
N ILE A 287 4.44 3.18 11.15
CA ILE A 287 4.28 3.06 9.70
C ILE A 287 3.27 4.11 9.25
N ALA A 288 3.76 5.24 8.78
CA ALA A 288 2.94 6.32 8.26
C ALA A 288 2.49 6.02 6.83
N LEU A 289 1.18 5.93 6.60
CA LEU A 289 0.58 5.68 5.30
C LEU A 289 0.08 7.00 4.71
N THR A 290 0.54 7.38 3.52
CA THR A 290 0.10 8.62 2.88
C THR A 290 0.27 8.58 1.37
N GLY A 291 -0.66 9.21 0.65
CA GLY A 291 -0.53 9.48 -0.79
C GLY A 291 0.18 10.80 -1.08
N THR A 292 0.21 11.72 -0.12
CA THR A 292 0.69 13.10 -0.28
C THR A 292 1.52 13.52 0.93
N PRO A 293 2.74 12.99 1.12
CA PRO A 293 3.58 13.41 2.23
C PRO A 293 3.91 14.91 2.11
N LEU A 294 3.99 15.57 3.24
CA LEU A 294 4.45 16.97 3.29
C LEU A 294 5.95 17.00 2.99
N LEU A 295 6.31 17.69 1.93
CA LEU A 295 7.70 17.90 1.53
C LEU A 295 8.21 19.23 2.07
N LYS A 296 9.50 19.28 2.41
CA LYS A 296 10.15 20.46 2.99
C LYS A 296 10.03 21.71 2.11
N GLU A 297 10.03 21.52 0.80
CA GLU A 297 9.91 22.62 -0.18
C GLU A 297 8.52 23.30 -0.16
N VAL A 298 7.50 22.59 0.33
CA VAL A 298 6.11 23.08 0.36
C VAL A 298 5.67 23.45 1.78
N ALA A 299 6.14 22.72 2.78
CA ALA A 299 5.77 22.92 4.18
C ALA A 299 6.75 23.88 4.86
N LYS A 300 6.26 25.03 5.30
CA LYS A 300 7.09 26.07 5.93
C LYS A 300 7.63 25.71 7.31
N GLU A 301 6.96 24.80 8.03
CA GLU A 301 7.29 24.51 9.43
C GLU A 301 7.89 23.11 9.66
N TYR A 302 7.43 22.07 8.94
CA TYR A 302 7.92 20.69 9.07
C TYR A 302 7.61 19.86 7.83
N ASP A 303 8.37 18.81 7.63
CA ASP A 303 8.10 17.78 6.62
C ASP A 303 7.72 16.42 7.26
N SER A 304 7.16 15.54 6.46
CA SER A 304 6.76 14.21 6.94
C SER A 304 7.94 13.38 7.42
N LYS A 305 9.15 13.58 6.86
CA LYS A 305 10.35 12.83 7.26
C LYS A 305 10.84 13.22 8.65
N MET A 306 10.69 14.49 9.04
CA MET A 306 11.05 14.92 10.39
C MET A 306 10.21 14.22 11.46
N LEU A 307 8.93 13.92 11.15
CA LEU A 307 8.01 13.28 12.07
C LEU A 307 8.13 11.76 12.08
N PHE A 308 8.16 11.16 10.88
CA PHE A 308 8.01 9.72 10.69
C PHE A 308 9.28 9.03 10.20
N GLY A 309 10.38 9.74 10.02
CA GLY A 309 11.63 9.18 9.51
C GLY A 309 11.63 8.99 7.99
N ASN A 310 12.59 8.21 7.49
CA ASN A 310 12.76 7.97 6.07
C ASN A 310 11.66 7.07 5.48
N TYR A 311 11.58 7.03 4.16
CA TYR A 311 10.64 6.16 3.48
C TYR A 311 10.99 4.68 3.69
N PHE A 312 9.97 3.90 4.04
CA PHE A 312 10.03 2.45 3.95
C PHE A 312 9.89 2.00 2.49
N HIS A 313 8.88 2.57 1.79
CA HIS A 313 8.61 2.26 0.40
C HIS A 313 7.92 3.43 -0.30
N LYS A 314 8.05 3.48 -1.64
CA LYS A 314 7.46 4.54 -2.47
C LYS A 314 6.79 3.92 -3.69
N TYR A 315 5.58 4.36 -3.94
CA TYR A 315 4.83 4.07 -5.16
C TYR A 315 4.17 5.35 -5.64
N TYR A 316 4.89 6.04 -6.52
CA TYR A 316 4.52 7.37 -6.97
C TYR A 316 3.34 7.37 -7.93
N TYR A 317 2.77 8.54 -8.10
CA TYR A 317 1.64 8.82 -8.97
C TYR A 317 1.91 8.44 -10.44
N ASN A 318 3.10 8.74 -10.97
CA ASN A 318 3.50 8.33 -12.32
C ASN A 318 3.49 6.80 -12.51
N MET A 319 4.00 6.05 -11.55
CA MET A 319 3.95 4.59 -11.61
C MET A 319 2.51 4.06 -11.56
N SER A 320 1.67 4.66 -10.72
CA SER A 320 0.27 4.27 -10.61
C SER A 320 -0.54 4.58 -11.87
N ILE A 321 -0.21 5.66 -12.57
CA ILE A 321 -0.80 5.99 -13.88
C ILE A 321 -0.32 4.98 -14.92
N ALA A 322 0.98 4.72 -14.98
CA ALA A 322 1.54 3.75 -15.93
C ALA A 322 0.99 2.34 -15.73
N ASP A 323 0.69 1.96 -14.48
CA ASP A 323 0.09 0.67 -14.15
C ASP A 323 -1.44 0.64 -14.32
N GLY A 324 -2.07 1.75 -14.72
CA GLY A 324 -3.51 1.86 -14.96
C GLY A 324 -4.37 1.94 -13.70
N TYR A 325 -3.79 2.15 -12.52
CA TYR A 325 -4.55 2.25 -11.26
C TYR A 325 -5.01 3.67 -10.94
N THR A 326 -4.42 4.68 -11.57
CA THR A 326 -4.76 6.08 -11.36
C THR A 326 -4.94 6.78 -12.70
N LEU A 327 -6.01 7.53 -12.83
CA LEU A 327 -6.25 8.32 -14.04
C LEU A 327 -5.27 9.49 -14.10
N ARG A 328 -4.77 9.77 -15.31
CA ARG A 328 -3.94 10.94 -15.57
C ARG A 328 -4.80 12.20 -15.49
N LEU A 329 -4.36 13.19 -14.73
CA LEU A 329 -4.96 14.51 -14.76
C LEU A 329 -4.42 15.27 -15.99
N ILE A 330 -5.30 15.56 -16.93
CA ILE A 330 -5.02 16.42 -18.06
C ILE A 330 -5.50 17.82 -17.68
N ARG A 331 -4.57 18.77 -17.66
CA ARG A 331 -4.90 20.17 -17.44
C ARG A 331 -5.06 20.82 -18.81
N GLU A 332 -6.29 21.08 -19.20
CA GLU A 332 -6.57 21.92 -20.36
C GLU A 332 -6.42 23.40 -19.98
N GLN A 333 -5.76 24.15 -20.84
CA GLN A 333 -5.75 25.61 -20.71
C GLN A 333 -7.09 26.13 -21.24
N ILE A 334 -7.78 26.90 -20.41
CA ILE A 334 -8.95 27.67 -20.88
C ILE A 334 -8.43 28.66 -21.90
N GLU A 335 -9.00 28.66 -23.10
CA GLU A 335 -8.65 29.61 -24.18
C GLU A 335 -8.69 31.07 -23.69
N GLY A 336 -7.78 31.89 -24.22
CA GLY A 336 -7.56 33.26 -23.72
C GLY A 336 -8.83 34.10 -23.65
N ASN A 337 -9.75 33.91 -24.63
CA ASN A 337 -11.03 34.59 -24.68
C ASN A 337 -11.94 34.23 -23.50
N PHE A 338 -12.00 32.95 -23.09
CA PHE A 338 -12.79 32.50 -21.94
C PHE A 338 -12.25 33.07 -20.61
N LYS A 339 -10.94 33.25 -20.50
CA LYS A 339 -10.33 33.89 -19.32
C LYS A 339 -10.67 35.39 -19.25
N MET A 340 -10.75 36.07 -20.40
CA MET A 340 -11.15 37.48 -20.44
C MET A 340 -12.62 37.63 -20.07
N GLU A 341 -13.50 36.82 -20.64
CA GLU A 341 -14.94 36.83 -20.32
C GLU A 341 -15.20 36.50 -18.85
N MET A 342 -14.55 35.45 -18.27
CA MET A 342 -14.66 35.15 -16.84
C MET A 342 -14.15 36.30 -15.98
N LYS A 343 -13.08 36.97 -16.36
CA LYS A 343 -12.55 38.10 -15.62
C LYS A 343 -13.53 39.29 -15.64
N GLU A 344 -14.11 39.61 -16.82
CA GLU A 344 -15.12 40.65 -16.94
C GLU A 344 -16.38 40.37 -16.11
N VAL A 345 -16.87 39.12 -16.13
CA VAL A 345 -17.99 38.68 -15.28
C VAL A 345 -17.65 38.78 -13.78
N MET A 346 -16.46 38.37 -13.37
CA MET A 346 -16.01 38.49 -12.00
C MET A 346 -15.86 39.95 -11.55
N ASP A 347 -15.38 40.83 -12.44
CA ASP A 347 -15.26 42.25 -12.14
C ASP A 347 -16.64 42.94 -12.06
N GLN A 348 -17.61 42.53 -12.89
CA GLN A 348 -19.00 42.96 -12.80
C GLN A 348 -19.67 42.52 -11.48
N ILE A 349 -19.44 41.27 -11.06
CA ILE A 349 -19.95 40.72 -9.78
C ILE A 349 -19.38 41.49 -8.58
N LYS A 350 -18.09 41.81 -8.64
CA LYS A 350 -17.43 42.61 -7.58
C LYS A 350 -17.97 44.05 -7.57
N ALA A 351 -18.16 44.65 -8.74
CA ALA A 351 -18.73 46.01 -8.88
C ALA A 351 -20.19 46.06 -8.38
N ALA A 352 -20.94 44.99 -8.49
CA ALA A 352 -22.29 44.84 -7.95
C ALA A 352 -22.36 44.60 -6.43
N GLY A 353 -21.22 44.57 -5.72
CA GLY A 353 -21.16 44.43 -4.26
C GLY A 353 -21.48 43.04 -3.75
N ILE A 354 -21.37 42.00 -4.59
CA ILE A 354 -21.60 40.61 -4.18
C ILE A 354 -20.27 40.01 -3.72
N ASP A 355 -19.97 40.15 -2.43
CA ASP A 355 -18.69 39.70 -1.85
C ASP A 355 -18.59 38.19 -1.61
N LYS A 356 -19.66 37.41 -1.72
CA LYS A 356 -19.64 35.96 -1.50
C LYS A 356 -20.61 35.26 -2.46
N ILE A 357 -20.09 34.65 -3.49
CA ILE A 357 -20.80 33.59 -4.20
C ILE A 357 -20.38 32.27 -3.53
N SER A 358 -21.27 31.65 -2.76
CA SER A 358 -21.14 30.22 -2.44
C SER A 358 -21.50 29.45 -3.70
N ILE A 359 -20.49 28.98 -4.41
CA ILE A 359 -20.68 27.96 -5.45
C ILE A 359 -21.02 26.69 -4.69
N ALA A 360 -22.31 26.39 -4.58
CA ALA A 360 -22.77 25.05 -4.23
C ALA A 360 -22.26 24.16 -5.36
N ALA A 361 -21.28 23.32 -5.08
CA ALA A 361 -20.93 22.22 -5.96
C ALA A 361 -22.13 21.29 -5.96
N ASP A 362 -22.88 21.35 -7.04
CA ASP A 362 -23.95 20.41 -7.33
C ASP A 362 -23.28 19.06 -7.64
N THR A 363 -23.17 18.24 -6.60
CA THR A 363 -22.76 16.82 -6.74
C THR A 363 -24.01 16.06 -7.16
N GLY A 364 -24.41 16.26 -8.38
CA GLY A 364 -25.42 15.45 -9.03
C GLY A 364 -24.85 14.07 -9.36
N ALA A 365 -25.48 13.04 -8.75
CA ALA A 365 -25.55 11.62 -9.05
C ALA A 365 -24.28 10.90 -9.48
#